data_f55d2b00fd693feb035e4531cf371fc4
#
_entry.id   f55d2b00fd693feb035e4531cf371fc4
#
_cell.length_a   1.000
_cell.length_b   1.000
_cell.length_c   1.000
_cell.angle_alpha   90.00
_cell.angle_beta   90.00
_cell.angle_gamma   90.00
#
_symmetry.space_group_name_H-M   'P 1'
#
loop_
_entity.id
_entity.type
_entity.pdbx_description
1 polymer ?
#
loop_
_entity_poly.entity_id
_entity_poly.type
_entity_poly.pdbx_seq_one_letter_code
_entity_poly.pdbx_strand_id
1 'polypeptide(L)'
;MSARFEENQFYSEREVNKVLETVYDDFPLLRRNLIDFNFLCRDRNGYAYWKNNYYGKYCIPTEEETYKFIINNFVENTKIIFEYGNKNKLLNFDLDFYLKSKLIIFDKTTIYLNKNMFKLSDFNFCTSISEKEFIMKNTKTENTVRIKLPMESLKKISNLEDPIFLHLLNLEFIVLKDGNEYKEYVNTSLSWYPINKIASIMIALTTRCNFLCSYCYENDVNRNADMTKKELHYHFSKIRKFIDENHLNGINFTLYGGEPSLSSQILMEELISEINSIQIKKSIDIISNGYIISPGLEKLMTKLKVGSYQITLDGPKDVHDKIRKLKGGAGGTFENIVRNMKMVLSNRLCEEVIIRINCSRLNIDEIPNLLIDLRQRLGSQLEHIFISFGLLSYGLSFNSNIEVENSKVQDDDVKKYCKLYKIARDFGFNVASKYCDSNLCINKELGCIIIGPNYNYYKCMKAFGYEELSCSFDEIKKSNLNLEELKKCESKKCEFLPYCFLGCLMDDYTVHGTMNSMCKYDELKKINEGIVYELYK
;
A
#
# COMPACT_ATOMS: atom_id res chain seq x y z
N MET A 1 -31.46 8.24 -21.02
CA MET A 1 -30.26 8.86 -21.59
C MET A 1 -29.29 7.87 -22.20
N SER A 2 -28.95 6.78 -21.51
CA SER A 2 -28.07 5.72 -22.08
C SER A 2 -28.62 5.11 -23.39
N ALA A 3 -29.93 5.13 -23.62
CA ALA A 3 -30.58 4.65 -24.84
C ALA A 3 -30.18 5.46 -26.11
N ARG A 4 -29.53 6.62 -25.97
CA ARG A 4 -29.02 7.42 -27.10
C ARG A 4 -27.63 6.99 -27.57
N PHE A 5 -27.02 6.06 -26.86
CA PHE A 5 -25.74 5.47 -27.23
C PHE A 5 -25.96 4.02 -27.69
N GLU A 6 -25.40 3.68 -28.84
CA GLU A 6 -25.51 2.33 -29.40
C GLU A 6 -24.60 1.35 -28.65
N GLU A 7 -25.04 0.09 -28.59
CA GLU A 7 -24.26 -0.98 -27.98
C GLU A 7 -23.07 -1.34 -28.86
N ASN A 8 -21.92 -1.64 -28.23
CA ASN A 8 -20.68 -2.02 -28.90
C ASN A 8 -20.07 -0.94 -29.82
N GLN A 9 -20.48 0.33 -29.66
CA GLN A 9 -19.90 1.47 -30.37
C GLN A 9 -19.03 2.29 -29.43
N PHE A 10 -17.87 2.75 -29.95
CA PHE A 10 -16.99 3.70 -29.27
C PHE A 10 -17.26 5.11 -29.76
N TYR A 11 -17.25 6.06 -28.83
CA TYR A 11 -17.47 7.48 -29.07
C TYR A 11 -16.27 8.28 -28.58
N SER A 12 -15.86 9.30 -29.30
CA SER A 12 -14.95 10.32 -28.78
C SER A 12 -15.67 11.21 -27.77
N GLU A 13 -14.93 11.94 -26.93
CA GLU A 13 -15.52 12.92 -26.00
C GLU A 13 -16.41 13.93 -26.71
N ARG A 14 -16.01 14.38 -27.92
CA ARG A 14 -16.76 15.33 -28.73
C ARG A 14 -18.11 14.77 -29.20
N GLU A 15 -18.15 13.50 -29.58
CA GLU A 15 -19.39 12.83 -30.00
C GLU A 15 -20.34 12.63 -28.80
N VAL A 16 -19.80 12.24 -27.64
CA VAL A 16 -20.60 12.15 -26.40
C VAL A 16 -21.20 13.52 -26.05
N ASN A 17 -20.38 14.57 -26.06
CA ASN A 17 -20.84 15.93 -25.78
C ASN A 17 -21.97 16.35 -26.73
N LYS A 18 -21.81 16.12 -28.03
CA LYS A 18 -22.83 16.46 -29.04
C LYS A 18 -24.17 15.76 -28.80
N VAL A 19 -24.15 14.52 -28.32
CA VAL A 19 -25.36 13.80 -27.93
C VAL A 19 -26.00 14.42 -26.67
N LEU A 20 -25.19 14.80 -25.69
CA LEU A 20 -25.65 15.30 -24.40
C LEU A 20 -26.08 16.76 -24.42
N GLU A 21 -25.48 17.62 -25.26
CA GLU A 21 -25.90 19.01 -25.52
C GLU A 21 -27.39 19.12 -25.93
N THR A 22 -27.90 18.11 -26.63
CA THR A 22 -29.30 18.08 -27.04
C THR A 22 -30.27 17.81 -25.88
N VAL A 23 -29.77 17.54 -24.68
CA VAL A 23 -30.56 17.09 -23.53
C VAL A 23 -30.45 18.04 -22.33
N TYR A 24 -29.27 18.63 -22.12
CA TYR A 24 -29.00 19.42 -20.94
C TYR A 24 -27.85 20.40 -21.18
N ASP A 25 -28.02 21.67 -20.78
CA ASP A 25 -27.05 22.73 -21.04
C ASP A 25 -25.69 22.49 -20.33
N ASP A 26 -25.70 21.91 -19.11
CA ASP A 26 -24.48 21.47 -18.46
C ASP A 26 -24.16 19.99 -18.81
N PHE A 27 -23.91 19.76 -20.10
CA PHE A 27 -23.55 18.45 -20.60
C PHE A 27 -22.23 17.90 -20.04
N PRO A 28 -21.23 18.69 -19.62
CA PRO A 28 -20.04 18.18 -18.95
C PRO A 28 -20.37 17.52 -17.60
N LEU A 29 -21.30 18.11 -16.83
CA LEU A 29 -21.80 17.51 -15.59
C LEU A 29 -22.58 16.24 -15.88
N LEU A 30 -23.46 16.29 -16.90
CA LEU A 30 -24.24 15.14 -17.33
C LEU A 30 -23.36 13.97 -17.80
N ARG A 31 -22.31 14.26 -18.57
CA ARG A 31 -21.33 13.25 -19.01
C ARG A 31 -20.62 12.61 -17.80
N ARG A 32 -20.15 13.42 -16.84
CA ARG A 32 -19.55 12.92 -15.61
C ARG A 32 -20.51 12.00 -14.85
N ASN A 33 -21.75 12.43 -14.69
CA ASN A 33 -22.78 11.65 -14.03
C ASN A 33 -23.01 10.30 -14.74
N LEU A 34 -23.08 10.26 -16.07
CA LEU A 34 -23.26 9.02 -16.82
C LEU A 34 -22.08 8.05 -16.64
N ILE A 35 -20.85 8.57 -16.49
CA ILE A 35 -19.67 7.75 -16.21
C ILE A 35 -19.68 7.30 -14.74
N ASP A 36 -19.91 8.25 -13.83
CA ASP A 36 -19.96 8.00 -12.40
C ASP A 36 -21.07 7.00 -12.05
N PHE A 37 -22.13 6.95 -12.84
CA PHE A 37 -23.24 6.01 -12.73
C PHE A 37 -23.09 4.75 -13.58
N ASN A 38 -21.91 4.53 -14.19
CA ASN A 38 -21.62 3.39 -15.05
C ASN A 38 -22.62 3.18 -16.23
N PHE A 39 -23.33 4.19 -16.65
CA PHE A 39 -24.11 4.14 -17.91
C PHE A 39 -23.23 4.28 -19.13
N LEU A 40 -22.13 5.03 -18.99
CA LEU A 40 -21.04 5.12 -19.94
C LEU A 40 -19.73 4.70 -19.26
N CYS A 41 -18.94 3.94 -19.97
CA CYS A 41 -17.55 3.67 -19.60
C CYS A 41 -16.62 4.57 -20.41
N ARG A 42 -15.41 4.81 -19.91
CA ARG A 42 -14.34 5.50 -20.64
C ARG A 42 -13.00 4.83 -20.41
N ASP A 43 -12.07 5.00 -21.35
CA ASP A 43 -10.67 4.66 -21.13
C ASP A 43 -10.00 5.62 -20.11
N ARG A 44 -8.81 5.26 -19.62
CA ARG A 44 -8.10 6.06 -18.61
C ARG A 44 -7.77 7.49 -19.03
N ASN A 45 -7.63 7.71 -20.35
CA ASN A 45 -7.23 8.99 -20.91
C ASN A 45 -8.42 9.83 -21.38
N GLY A 46 -9.64 9.30 -21.34
CA GLY A 46 -10.84 9.99 -21.80
C GLY A 46 -10.95 10.13 -23.32
N TYR A 47 -10.22 9.34 -24.09
CA TYR A 47 -10.25 9.39 -25.56
C TYR A 47 -11.37 8.54 -26.17
N ALA A 48 -11.81 7.50 -25.47
CA ALA A 48 -12.86 6.60 -25.94
C ALA A 48 -13.91 6.38 -24.87
N TYR A 49 -15.16 6.48 -25.27
CA TYR A 49 -16.35 6.26 -24.45
C TYR A 49 -17.20 5.18 -25.09
N TRP A 50 -17.87 4.35 -24.28
CA TRP A 50 -18.81 3.33 -24.76
C TRP A 50 -19.93 3.10 -23.75
N LYS A 51 -21.07 2.64 -24.25
CA LYS A 51 -22.21 2.27 -23.43
C LYS A 51 -21.85 1.05 -22.58
N ASN A 52 -22.21 1.07 -21.30
CA ASN A 52 -22.04 -0.09 -20.45
C ASN A 52 -23.13 -1.12 -20.75
N ASN A 53 -22.76 -2.18 -21.47
CA ASN A 53 -23.69 -3.22 -21.91
C ASN A 53 -24.23 -4.10 -20.77
N TYR A 54 -23.64 -4.04 -19.57
CA TYR A 54 -24.14 -4.75 -18.39
C TYR A 54 -25.45 -4.19 -17.89
N TYR A 55 -25.72 -2.90 -18.04
CA TYR A 55 -27.00 -2.29 -17.65
C TYR A 55 -28.17 -2.65 -18.58
N GLY A 56 -27.91 -2.94 -19.83
CA GLY A 56 -28.94 -3.33 -20.79
C GLY A 56 -29.55 -4.73 -20.58
N LYS A 57 -28.83 -5.61 -19.87
CA LYS A 57 -29.30 -6.99 -19.61
C LYS A 57 -30.12 -7.16 -18.32
N TYR A 58 -30.07 -6.19 -17.40
CA TYR A 58 -30.73 -6.29 -16.09
C TYR A 58 -31.94 -5.38 -15.95
N CYS A 59 -32.29 -4.62 -16.95
CA CYS A 59 -33.50 -3.82 -16.98
C CYS A 59 -34.66 -4.62 -17.61
N ILE A 60 -35.26 -5.48 -16.85
CA ILE A 60 -36.56 -6.04 -17.22
C ILE A 60 -37.43 -6.07 -15.99
N PRO A 61 -38.42 -5.22 -15.95
CA PRO A 61 -39.69 -5.63 -15.48
C PRO A 61 -40.73 -5.49 -16.59
N THR A 62 -41.62 -6.39 -16.56
CA THR A 62 -42.68 -6.61 -17.54
C THR A 62 -43.87 -5.65 -17.43
N GLU A 63 -43.82 -4.66 -16.52
CA GLU A 63 -44.83 -3.62 -16.39
C GLU A 63 -44.22 -2.22 -16.44
N GLU A 64 -44.50 -1.50 -17.50
CA GLU A 64 -43.92 -0.17 -17.81
C GLU A 64 -44.21 0.89 -16.72
N GLU A 65 -45.31 0.80 -16.01
CA GLU A 65 -45.68 1.70 -14.91
C GLU A 65 -44.85 1.45 -13.66
N THR A 66 -44.62 0.19 -13.32
CA THR A 66 -43.73 -0.18 -12.20
C THR A 66 -42.29 0.21 -12.46
N TYR A 67 -41.84 0.12 -13.72
CA TYR A 67 -40.50 0.54 -14.14
C TYR A 67 -40.33 2.05 -14.03
N LYS A 68 -41.28 2.86 -14.51
CA LYS A 68 -41.25 4.32 -14.38
C LYS A 68 -41.27 4.77 -12.92
N PHE A 69 -42.03 4.08 -12.08
CA PHE A 69 -42.12 4.34 -10.65
C PHE A 69 -40.79 4.02 -9.93
N ILE A 70 -40.18 2.87 -10.20
CA ILE A 70 -38.89 2.46 -9.61
C ILE A 70 -37.80 3.43 -10.02
N ILE A 71 -37.70 3.82 -11.31
CA ILE A 71 -36.68 4.74 -11.81
C ILE A 71 -36.85 6.13 -11.19
N ASN A 72 -38.06 6.69 -11.16
CA ASN A 72 -38.28 8.03 -10.63
C ASN A 72 -38.01 8.09 -9.12
N ASN A 73 -38.48 7.11 -8.35
CA ASN A 73 -38.18 7.07 -6.91
C ASN A 73 -36.76 6.66 -6.58
N PHE A 74 -36.13 5.81 -7.39
CA PHE A 74 -34.72 5.48 -7.26
C PHE A 74 -33.84 6.71 -7.56
N VAL A 75 -34.15 7.51 -8.57
CA VAL A 75 -33.45 8.74 -8.89
C VAL A 75 -33.59 9.80 -7.79
N GLU A 76 -34.77 9.96 -7.19
CA GLU A 76 -34.96 10.90 -6.06
C GLU A 76 -34.28 10.42 -4.77
N ASN A 77 -34.33 9.12 -4.45
CA ASN A 77 -33.66 8.56 -3.27
C ASN A 77 -32.15 8.37 -3.47
N THR A 78 -31.69 8.10 -4.69
CA THR A 78 -30.26 8.14 -5.04
C THR A 78 -29.70 9.54 -4.97
N LYS A 79 -30.49 10.58 -5.15
CA LYS A 79 -30.04 11.95 -4.92
C LYS A 79 -29.58 12.17 -3.47
N ILE A 80 -30.26 11.56 -2.49
CA ILE A 80 -29.83 11.55 -1.08
C ILE A 80 -28.55 10.72 -0.91
N ILE A 81 -28.43 9.59 -1.56
CA ILE A 81 -27.21 8.74 -1.55
C ILE A 81 -26.03 9.50 -2.17
N PHE A 82 -26.26 10.30 -3.21
CA PHE A 82 -25.23 11.03 -3.94
C PHE A 82 -24.76 12.33 -3.30
N GLU A 83 -25.58 12.97 -2.48
CA GLU A 83 -25.15 14.16 -1.73
C GLU A 83 -24.14 13.82 -0.63
N TYR A 84 -24.05 12.58 -0.15
CA TYR A 84 -23.26 12.16 1.00
C TYR A 84 -22.14 11.16 0.71
N GLY A 85 -21.96 10.66 -0.51
CA GLY A 85 -21.02 9.58 -0.82
C GLY A 85 -20.10 9.83 -2.01
N ASN A 86 -18.92 9.21 -1.97
CA ASN A 86 -18.00 9.19 -3.11
C ASN A 86 -18.56 8.27 -4.20
N LYS A 87 -18.88 8.84 -5.35
CA LYS A 87 -19.81 8.42 -6.39
C LYS A 87 -19.58 7.06 -7.07
N ASN A 88 -18.49 6.34 -6.76
CA ASN A 88 -18.00 5.26 -7.64
C ASN A 88 -18.29 3.83 -7.20
N LYS A 89 -18.89 3.57 -6.04
CA LYS A 89 -19.00 2.20 -5.51
C LYS A 89 -20.38 1.62 -5.30
N LEU A 90 -21.43 2.45 -5.22
CA LEU A 90 -22.80 1.96 -5.03
C LEU A 90 -23.47 1.43 -6.31
N LEU A 91 -22.83 1.55 -7.44
CA LEU A 91 -23.42 1.28 -8.76
C LEU A 91 -23.11 -0.11 -9.33
N ASN A 92 -22.36 -0.92 -8.64
CA ASN A 92 -22.34 -2.37 -8.87
C ASN A 92 -23.54 -3.06 -8.22
N PHE A 93 -24.65 -2.34 -8.11
CA PHE A 93 -25.91 -2.83 -7.56
C PHE A 93 -26.59 -3.73 -8.57
N ASP A 94 -26.54 -5.02 -8.35
CA ASP A 94 -27.50 -5.95 -8.91
C ASP A 94 -28.85 -5.73 -8.20
N LEU A 95 -29.71 -4.87 -8.77
CA LEU A 95 -31.02 -4.52 -8.20
C LEU A 95 -31.87 -5.79 -7.98
N ASP A 96 -31.75 -6.77 -8.85
CA ASP A 96 -32.45 -8.04 -8.77
C ASP A 96 -31.98 -8.88 -7.57
N PHE A 97 -30.67 -8.86 -7.29
CA PHE A 97 -30.09 -9.46 -6.09
C PHE A 97 -30.62 -8.80 -4.82
N TYR A 98 -30.65 -7.46 -4.79
CA TYR A 98 -31.12 -6.70 -3.61
C TYR A 98 -32.62 -6.87 -3.36
N LEU A 99 -33.43 -6.96 -4.40
CA LEU A 99 -34.86 -7.25 -4.29
C LEU A 99 -35.11 -8.66 -3.80
N LYS A 100 -34.46 -9.66 -4.38
CA LYS A 100 -34.59 -11.08 -3.99
C LYS A 100 -34.07 -11.36 -2.59
N SER A 101 -33.02 -10.69 -2.17
CA SER A 101 -32.43 -10.82 -0.82
C SER A 101 -33.14 -9.99 0.25
N LYS A 102 -34.23 -9.30 -0.07
CA LYS A 102 -34.98 -8.41 0.85
C LYS A 102 -34.14 -7.27 1.45
N LEU A 103 -33.06 -6.86 0.80
CA LEU A 103 -32.23 -5.74 1.21
C LEU A 103 -32.95 -4.41 1.02
N ILE A 104 -33.87 -4.35 0.05
CA ILE A 104 -34.70 -3.20 -0.24
C ILE A 104 -36.16 -3.61 0.05
N ILE A 105 -36.87 -2.77 0.80
CA ILE A 105 -38.29 -2.93 1.13
C ILE A 105 -39.05 -1.80 0.45
N PHE A 106 -40.12 -2.15 -0.24
CA PHE A 106 -41.07 -1.20 -0.82
C PHE A 106 -42.26 -1.00 0.12
N ASP A 107 -42.56 0.23 0.45
CA ASP A 107 -43.80 0.60 1.11
C ASP A 107 -44.50 1.69 0.27
N LYS A 108 -45.58 1.27 -0.39
CA LYS A 108 -46.50 2.08 -1.22
C LYS A 108 -45.85 3.04 -2.22
N THR A 109 -44.97 3.93 -1.75
CA THR A 109 -44.31 4.97 -2.55
C THR A 109 -42.84 5.20 -2.19
N THR A 110 -42.29 4.44 -1.25
CA THR A 110 -40.96 4.68 -0.71
C THR A 110 -40.14 3.40 -0.71
N ILE A 111 -38.89 3.51 -1.14
CA ILE A 111 -37.91 2.43 -1.11
C ILE A 111 -37.07 2.59 0.18
N TYR A 112 -37.08 1.58 1.01
CA TYR A 112 -36.27 1.56 2.23
C TYR A 112 -35.17 0.54 2.13
N LEU A 113 -33.96 0.93 2.58
CA LEU A 113 -32.90 -0.03 2.85
C LEU A 113 -33.25 -0.82 4.13
N ASN A 114 -33.26 -2.16 4.05
CA ASN A 114 -33.40 -2.98 5.24
C ASN A 114 -32.07 -2.98 6.04
N LYS A 115 -31.88 -1.98 6.90
CA LYS A 115 -30.67 -1.80 7.70
C LYS A 115 -30.31 -3.02 8.56
N ASN A 116 -31.30 -3.89 8.87
CA ASN A 116 -31.05 -5.11 9.63
C ASN A 116 -30.28 -6.19 8.86
N MET A 117 -30.16 -6.06 7.54
CA MET A 117 -29.33 -6.94 6.71
C MET A 117 -27.85 -6.56 6.69
N PHE A 118 -27.48 -5.49 7.37
CA PHE A 118 -26.12 -4.96 7.39
C PHE A 118 -25.50 -5.07 8.78
N LYS A 119 -24.17 -5.10 8.82
CA LYS A 119 -23.33 -5.04 10.03
C LYS A 119 -22.20 -4.05 9.83
N LEU A 120 -21.51 -3.67 10.91
CA LEU A 120 -20.20 -3.04 10.78
C LEU A 120 -19.21 -4.01 10.14
N SER A 121 -18.33 -3.50 9.29
CA SER A 121 -17.21 -4.29 8.76
C SER A 121 -16.34 -4.77 9.91
N ASP A 122 -15.91 -6.02 9.85
CA ASP A 122 -14.99 -6.61 10.83
C ASP A 122 -13.56 -6.00 10.72
N PHE A 123 -13.29 -5.22 9.66
CA PHE A 123 -12.04 -4.49 9.45
C PHE A 123 -12.06 -3.04 9.97
N ASN A 124 -13.10 -2.64 10.70
CA ASN A 124 -13.17 -1.32 11.32
C ASN A 124 -12.49 -1.30 12.68
N PHE A 125 -11.70 -0.26 12.94
CA PHE A 125 -11.32 0.09 14.31
C PHE A 125 -11.69 1.55 14.62
N CYS A 126 -11.85 1.85 15.91
CA CYS A 126 -12.29 3.16 16.37
C CYS A 126 -11.35 3.73 17.43
N THR A 127 -11.11 5.03 17.33
CA THR A 127 -10.35 5.79 18.34
C THR A 127 -11.21 6.92 18.88
N SER A 128 -11.41 6.94 20.20
CA SER A 128 -12.22 7.97 20.88
C SER A 128 -11.49 9.30 20.91
N ILE A 129 -12.19 10.39 20.57
CA ILE A 129 -11.73 11.78 20.80
C ILE A 129 -12.36 12.33 22.06
N SER A 130 -13.66 12.07 22.26
CA SER A 130 -14.45 12.48 23.42
C SER A 130 -15.60 11.49 23.63
N GLU A 131 -16.41 11.70 24.66
CA GLU A 131 -17.62 10.89 24.91
C GLU A 131 -18.62 10.91 23.73
N LYS A 132 -18.62 11.99 22.96
CA LYS A 132 -19.58 12.23 21.85
C LYS A 132 -18.90 12.28 20.48
N GLU A 133 -17.66 11.86 20.38
CA GLU A 133 -16.92 11.96 19.12
C GLU A 133 -15.81 10.92 19.04
N PHE A 134 -15.72 10.25 17.91
CA PHE A 134 -14.69 9.27 17.63
C PHE A 134 -14.29 9.28 16.14
N ILE A 135 -13.15 8.70 15.86
CA ILE A 135 -12.67 8.43 14.51
C ILE A 135 -12.84 6.93 14.26
N MET A 136 -13.38 6.57 13.11
CA MET A 136 -13.44 5.20 12.63
C MET A 136 -12.60 5.06 11.36
N LYS A 137 -11.77 4.03 11.32
CA LYS A 137 -10.94 3.70 10.17
C LYS A 137 -11.17 2.25 9.77
N ASN A 138 -11.28 2.01 8.47
CA ASN A 138 -11.35 0.68 7.90
C ASN A 138 -9.98 0.28 7.34
N THR A 139 -9.41 -0.81 7.82
CA THR A 139 -8.06 -1.25 7.44
C THR A 139 -7.98 -1.84 6.04
N LYS A 140 -9.11 -2.35 5.51
CA LYS A 140 -9.20 -2.90 4.15
C LYS A 140 -9.26 -1.81 3.09
N THR A 141 -10.07 -0.77 3.33
CA THR A 141 -10.32 0.30 2.35
C THR A 141 -9.48 1.54 2.57
N GLU A 142 -8.83 1.67 3.72
CA GLU A 142 -8.10 2.86 4.20
C GLU A 142 -9.01 4.09 4.45
N ASN A 143 -10.31 3.96 4.27
CA ASN A 143 -11.24 5.02 4.55
C ASN A 143 -11.20 5.41 6.02
N THR A 144 -11.32 6.71 6.29
CA THR A 144 -11.32 7.28 7.65
C THR A 144 -12.44 8.30 7.74
N VAL A 145 -13.25 8.22 8.81
CA VAL A 145 -14.32 9.18 9.09
C VAL A 145 -14.26 9.65 10.53
N ARG A 146 -14.61 10.91 10.75
CA ARG A 146 -14.82 11.49 12.08
C ARG A 146 -16.32 11.58 12.33
N ILE A 147 -16.80 10.94 13.40
CA ILE A 147 -18.21 10.79 13.71
C ILE A 147 -18.52 11.52 15.00
N LYS A 148 -19.48 12.46 14.94
CA LYS A 148 -19.95 13.26 16.08
C LYS A 148 -21.16 12.61 16.74
N LEU A 149 -20.98 11.39 17.20
CA LEU A 149 -21.94 10.58 17.96
C LEU A 149 -21.19 9.82 19.05
N PRO A 150 -21.85 9.41 20.14
CA PRO A 150 -21.27 8.45 21.08
C PRO A 150 -20.94 7.14 20.35
N MET A 151 -19.80 6.53 20.63
CA MET A 151 -19.40 5.25 20.01
C MET A 151 -20.42 4.13 20.27
N GLU A 152 -21.16 4.20 21.37
CA GLU A 152 -22.27 3.31 21.69
C GLU A 152 -23.37 3.28 20.60
N SER A 153 -23.52 4.35 19.83
CA SER A 153 -24.50 4.43 18.73
C SER A 153 -24.22 3.40 17.63
N LEU A 154 -22.98 2.91 17.53
CA LEU A 154 -22.61 1.87 16.58
C LEU A 154 -23.10 0.47 16.98
N LYS A 155 -23.49 0.24 18.24
CA LYS A 155 -24.02 -1.07 18.69
C LYS A 155 -25.33 -1.47 17.95
N LYS A 156 -26.09 -0.47 17.48
CA LYS A 156 -27.32 -0.69 16.69
C LYS A 156 -27.29 0.22 15.46
N ILE A 157 -26.55 -0.19 14.45
CA ILE A 157 -26.43 0.57 13.19
C ILE A 157 -27.78 0.82 12.49
N SER A 158 -28.77 -0.06 12.70
CA SER A 158 -30.14 0.13 12.18
C SER A 158 -30.84 1.38 12.73
N ASN A 159 -30.38 1.92 13.87
CA ASN A 159 -30.92 3.13 14.49
C ASN A 159 -30.20 4.40 14.01
N LEU A 160 -29.14 4.30 13.23
CA LEU A 160 -28.47 5.47 12.66
C LEU A 160 -29.40 6.20 11.70
N GLU A 161 -29.31 7.53 11.66
CA GLU A 161 -29.99 8.32 10.65
C GLU A 161 -29.55 7.91 9.25
N ASP A 162 -30.47 7.97 8.28
CA ASP A 162 -30.20 7.52 6.90
C ASP A 162 -28.96 8.16 6.28
N PRO A 163 -28.73 9.48 6.38
CA PRO A 163 -27.54 10.08 5.80
C PRO A 163 -26.23 9.48 6.37
N ILE A 164 -26.18 9.24 7.68
CA ILE A 164 -24.99 8.68 8.34
C ILE A 164 -24.84 7.21 7.93
N PHE A 165 -25.92 6.44 7.95
CA PHE A 165 -25.92 5.03 7.55
C PHE A 165 -25.41 4.86 6.11
N LEU A 166 -25.98 5.63 5.17
CA LEU A 166 -25.62 5.60 3.75
C LEU A 166 -24.18 6.05 3.50
N HIS A 167 -23.72 7.06 4.22
CA HIS A 167 -22.33 7.50 4.14
C HIS A 167 -21.36 6.39 4.57
N LEU A 168 -21.64 5.74 5.70
CA LEU A 168 -20.81 4.64 6.21
C LEU A 168 -20.87 3.41 5.30
N LEU A 169 -22.03 3.12 4.71
CA LEU A 169 -22.19 2.03 3.73
C LEU A 169 -21.36 2.31 2.46
N ASN A 170 -21.44 3.52 1.93
CA ASN A 170 -20.67 3.91 0.74
C ASN A 170 -19.16 3.86 0.94
N LEU A 171 -18.69 4.11 2.15
CA LEU A 171 -17.27 4.01 2.51
C LEU A 171 -16.85 2.61 2.99
N GLU A 172 -17.72 1.62 2.87
CA GLU A 172 -17.51 0.22 3.30
C GLU A 172 -17.24 0.05 4.81
N PHE A 173 -17.65 1.00 5.65
CA PHE A 173 -17.67 0.81 7.11
C PHE A 173 -18.84 -0.09 7.55
N ILE A 174 -19.89 -0.13 6.76
CA ILE A 174 -21.05 -1.00 6.90
C ILE A 174 -21.08 -1.93 5.69
N VAL A 175 -21.32 -3.22 5.93
CA VAL A 175 -21.31 -4.28 4.93
C VAL A 175 -22.49 -5.22 5.14
N LEU A 176 -22.76 -6.11 4.18
CA LEU A 176 -23.78 -7.15 4.31
C LEU A 176 -23.41 -8.17 5.39
N LYS A 177 -24.39 -8.64 6.14
CA LYS A 177 -24.19 -9.66 7.19
C LYS A 177 -23.77 -11.02 6.65
N ASP A 178 -24.25 -11.38 5.48
CA ASP A 178 -24.10 -12.73 4.92
C ASP A 178 -22.74 -12.97 4.25
N GLY A 179 -21.89 -11.92 4.13
CA GLY A 179 -20.53 -12.01 3.60
C GLY A 179 -19.52 -12.46 4.63
N ASN A 180 -18.57 -13.31 4.22
CA ASN A 180 -17.36 -13.60 4.99
C ASN A 180 -16.22 -12.71 4.52
N GLU A 181 -16.06 -11.54 5.17
CA GLU A 181 -15.07 -10.52 4.78
C GLU A 181 -13.63 -11.05 4.82
N TYR A 182 -13.29 -11.94 5.77
CA TYR A 182 -11.95 -12.52 5.88
C TYR A 182 -11.63 -13.41 4.70
N LYS A 183 -12.55 -14.30 4.35
CA LYS A 183 -12.39 -15.22 3.22
C LYS A 183 -12.32 -14.44 1.90
N GLU A 184 -13.16 -13.44 1.73
CA GLU A 184 -13.18 -12.57 0.56
C GLU A 184 -11.88 -11.78 0.45
N TYR A 185 -11.42 -11.17 1.55
CA TYR A 185 -10.17 -10.42 1.58
C TYR A 185 -8.97 -11.30 1.21
N VAL A 186 -8.86 -12.48 1.83
CA VAL A 186 -7.75 -13.41 1.55
C VAL A 186 -7.82 -13.93 0.12
N ASN A 187 -8.98 -14.33 -0.36
CA ASN A 187 -9.14 -14.78 -1.74
C ASN A 187 -8.76 -13.68 -2.73
N THR A 188 -9.19 -12.43 -2.49
CA THR A 188 -8.83 -11.28 -3.32
C THR A 188 -7.32 -11.01 -3.25
N SER A 189 -6.73 -11.05 -2.06
CA SER A 189 -5.28 -10.84 -1.87
C SER A 189 -4.45 -11.94 -2.53
N LEU A 190 -4.87 -13.20 -2.41
CA LEU A 190 -4.21 -14.33 -3.07
C LEU A 190 -4.42 -14.34 -4.58
N SER A 191 -5.56 -13.85 -5.07
CA SER A 191 -5.86 -13.75 -6.48
C SER A 191 -5.23 -12.51 -7.12
N TRP A 192 -4.69 -11.59 -6.31
CA TRP A 192 -4.09 -10.35 -6.83
C TRP A 192 -2.96 -10.63 -7.81
N TYR A 193 -2.07 -11.55 -7.48
CA TYR A 193 -1.00 -11.99 -8.38
C TYR A 193 -1.53 -12.67 -9.66
N PRO A 194 -2.41 -13.69 -9.59
CA PRO A 194 -3.01 -14.28 -10.78
C PRO A 194 -3.84 -13.31 -11.63
N ILE A 195 -4.51 -12.34 -10.99
CA ILE A 195 -5.36 -11.35 -11.70
C ILE A 195 -4.50 -10.27 -12.36
N ASN A 196 -3.63 -9.62 -11.60
CA ASN A 196 -2.81 -8.52 -12.10
C ASN A 196 -1.58 -9.02 -12.86
N LYS A 197 -1.12 -10.24 -12.54
CA LYS A 197 0.06 -10.88 -13.16
C LYS A 197 1.29 -9.96 -13.10
N ILE A 198 1.50 -9.33 -11.95
CA ILE A 198 2.66 -8.48 -11.67
C ILE A 198 3.51 -9.16 -10.62
N ALA A 199 4.79 -9.38 -10.88
CA ALA A 199 5.75 -9.89 -9.92
C ALA A 199 6.59 -8.76 -9.31
N SER A 200 7.08 -8.96 -8.09
CA SER A 200 8.02 -8.08 -7.39
C SER A 200 9.36 -8.78 -7.24
N ILE A 201 10.40 -8.24 -7.84
CA ILE A 201 11.73 -8.85 -7.84
C ILE A 201 12.73 -7.87 -7.24
N MET A 202 13.29 -8.21 -6.08
CA MET A 202 14.39 -7.48 -5.48
C MET A 202 15.72 -8.07 -5.95
N ILE A 203 16.64 -7.23 -6.40
CA ILE A 203 17.94 -7.66 -6.91
C ILE A 203 19.03 -7.02 -6.06
N ALA A 204 19.82 -7.85 -5.39
CA ALA A 204 21.00 -7.43 -4.66
C ALA A 204 22.25 -7.83 -5.45
N LEU A 205 22.87 -6.85 -6.09
CA LEU A 205 24.12 -7.06 -6.86
C LEU A 205 25.34 -7.30 -5.98
N THR A 206 25.25 -6.89 -4.70
CA THR A 206 26.34 -7.03 -3.73
C THR A 206 25.80 -7.14 -2.32
N THR A 207 26.49 -7.90 -1.47
CA THR A 207 26.27 -7.92 -0.02
C THR A 207 27.15 -6.91 0.70
N ARG A 208 28.10 -6.25 0.01
CA ARG A 208 28.99 -5.25 0.61
C ARG A 208 28.21 -3.98 0.96
N CYS A 209 28.55 -3.42 2.12
CA CYS A 209 28.07 -2.12 2.55
C CYS A 209 29.22 -1.28 3.09
N ASN A 210 29.21 0.01 2.81
CA ASN A 210 30.17 0.97 3.34
C ASN A 210 29.81 1.52 4.73
N PHE A 211 28.61 1.12 5.28
CA PHE A 211 28.15 1.51 6.60
C PHE A 211 28.25 0.39 7.62
N LEU A 212 28.34 0.80 8.90
CA LEU A 212 28.21 -0.04 10.09
C LEU A 212 27.10 0.53 10.98
N CYS A 213 25.84 0.43 10.50
CA CYS A 213 24.68 0.85 11.27
C CYS A 213 24.49 -0.09 12.46
N SER A 214 24.33 0.45 13.67
CA SER A 214 24.27 -0.35 14.90
C SER A 214 23.11 -1.37 14.93
N TYR A 215 22.01 -1.09 14.22
CA TYR A 215 20.80 -1.91 14.17
C TYR A 215 20.66 -2.77 12.91
N CYS A 216 21.67 -2.82 12.04
CA CYS A 216 21.53 -3.50 10.76
C CYS A 216 21.46 -5.01 10.94
N TYR A 217 20.37 -5.61 10.46
CA TYR A 217 20.17 -7.06 10.50
C TYR A 217 21.16 -7.86 9.62
N GLU A 218 21.84 -7.19 8.69
CA GLU A 218 22.89 -7.80 7.89
C GLU A 218 24.28 -7.76 8.57
N ASN A 219 24.42 -7.30 9.82
CA ASN A 219 25.75 -7.22 10.47
C ASN A 219 26.38 -8.58 10.70
N ASP A 220 25.58 -9.62 10.83
CA ASP A 220 26.02 -10.98 11.16
C ASP A 220 26.23 -11.85 9.93
N VAL A 221 25.97 -11.35 8.71
CA VAL A 221 26.16 -12.10 7.48
C VAL A 221 27.46 -11.73 6.77
N ASN A 222 27.93 -12.62 5.90
CA ASN A 222 29.10 -12.36 5.06
C ASN A 222 28.82 -11.26 4.04
N ARG A 223 29.40 -10.07 4.26
CA ARG A 223 29.23 -8.89 3.41
C ARG A 223 30.31 -8.72 2.35
N ASN A 224 30.80 -9.80 1.76
CA ASN A 224 31.92 -9.76 0.82
C ASN A 224 31.60 -10.39 -0.56
N ALA A 225 30.33 -10.68 -0.85
CA ALA A 225 29.93 -11.28 -2.10
C ALA A 225 29.44 -10.21 -3.10
N ASP A 226 29.94 -10.26 -4.31
CA ASP A 226 29.45 -9.53 -5.47
C ASP A 226 28.86 -10.50 -6.47
N MET A 227 27.73 -10.14 -7.06
CA MET A 227 27.15 -10.89 -8.16
C MET A 227 28.07 -10.80 -9.39
N THR A 228 28.28 -11.92 -10.07
CA THR A 228 28.99 -11.94 -11.35
C THR A 228 28.04 -11.69 -12.52
N LYS A 229 28.55 -11.29 -13.68
CA LYS A 229 27.74 -11.20 -14.91
C LYS A 229 27.06 -12.52 -15.25
N LYS A 230 27.75 -13.65 -15.06
CA LYS A 230 27.20 -14.98 -15.33
C LYS A 230 25.99 -15.29 -14.45
N GLU A 231 26.06 -14.93 -13.16
CA GLU A 231 24.95 -15.07 -12.24
C GLU A 231 23.77 -14.16 -12.65
N LEU A 232 24.06 -12.91 -12.99
CA LEU A 232 23.02 -11.97 -13.43
C LEU A 232 22.27 -12.51 -14.65
N HIS A 233 22.97 -12.96 -15.68
CA HIS A 233 22.36 -13.57 -16.86
C HIS A 233 21.56 -14.83 -16.52
N TYR A 234 22.07 -15.67 -15.62
CA TYR A 234 21.35 -16.85 -15.13
C TYR A 234 20.04 -16.46 -14.45
N HIS A 235 20.07 -15.49 -13.54
CA HIS A 235 18.86 -15.02 -12.86
C HIS A 235 17.85 -14.44 -13.84
N PHE A 236 18.29 -13.63 -14.79
CA PHE A 236 17.39 -13.07 -15.81
C PHE A 236 16.84 -14.14 -16.76
N SER A 237 17.58 -15.22 -17.02
CA SER A 237 17.03 -16.37 -17.75
C SER A 237 15.86 -17.05 -16.99
N LYS A 238 16.01 -17.17 -15.67
CA LYS A 238 14.94 -17.68 -14.80
C LYS A 238 13.74 -16.73 -14.72
N ILE A 239 14.00 -15.43 -14.65
CA ILE A 239 12.95 -14.39 -14.66
C ILE A 239 12.15 -14.44 -15.97
N ARG A 240 12.81 -14.52 -17.13
CA ARG A 240 12.11 -14.64 -18.43
C ARG A 240 11.25 -15.89 -18.48
N LYS A 241 11.78 -17.04 -18.07
CA LYS A 241 11.00 -18.27 -17.97
C LYS A 241 9.80 -18.11 -17.03
N PHE A 242 9.97 -17.43 -15.90
CA PHE A 242 8.90 -17.17 -14.94
C PHE A 242 7.82 -16.22 -15.52
N ILE A 243 8.22 -15.22 -16.32
CA ILE A 243 7.30 -14.35 -17.06
C ILE A 243 6.43 -15.18 -18.01
N ASP A 244 7.06 -16.03 -18.82
CA ASP A 244 6.39 -16.81 -19.86
C ASP A 244 5.45 -17.86 -19.25
N GLU A 245 5.92 -18.63 -18.26
CA GLU A 245 5.15 -19.67 -17.57
C GLU A 245 3.92 -19.13 -16.84
N ASN A 246 3.99 -17.91 -16.31
CA ASN A 246 2.91 -17.30 -15.55
C ASN A 246 2.13 -16.21 -16.32
N HIS A 247 2.51 -15.97 -17.59
CA HIS A 247 1.90 -14.95 -18.44
C HIS A 247 1.82 -13.60 -17.74
N LEU A 248 2.96 -13.12 -17.20
CA LEU A 248 3.01 -11.87 -16.43
C LEU A 248 2.73 -10.66 -17.29
N ASN A 249 2.00 -9.70 -16.74
CA ASN A 249 1.72 -8.40 -17.36
C ASN A 249 2.75 -7.33 -16.97
N GLY A 250 3.46 -7.53 -15.85
CA GLY A 250 4.45 -6.57 -15.36
C GLY A 250 5.39 -7.13 -14.31
N ILE A 251 6.47 -6.40 -14.06
CA ILE A 251 7.42 -6.66 -12.99
C ILE A 251 7.79 -5.34 -12.30
N ASN A 252 7.80 -5.37 -10.98
CA ASN A 252 8.38 -4.30 -10.16
C ASN A 252 9.78 -4.77 -9.71
N PHE A 253 10.81 -4.12 -10.21
CA PHE A 253 12.18 -4.35 -9.78
C PHE A 253 12.52 -3.43 -8.61
N THR A 254 13.19 -3.96 -7.58
CA THR A 254 13.80 -3.15 -6.52
C THR A 254 15.28 -3.46 -6.46
N LEU A 255 16.13 -2.47 -6.71
CA LEU A 255 17.56 -2.60 -6.51
C LEU A 255 17.85 -2.44 -5.02
N TYR A 256 18.49 -3.45 -4.43
CA TYR A 256 18.71 -3.59 -3.01
C TYR A 256 20.06 -4.28 -2.74
N GLY A 257 20.37 -4.62 -1.50
CA GLY A 257 21.55 -5.35 -1.06
C GLY A 257 22.23 -4.67 0.12
N GLY A 258 23.51 -4.94 0.34
CA GLY A 258 24.28 -4.19 1.33
C GLY A 258 24.24 -2.69 1.01
N GLU A 259 24.89 -2.29 -0.09
CA GLU A 259 24.75 -0.96 -0.69
C GLU A 259 24.89 -1.05 -2.22
N PRO A 260 23.82 -0.80 -2.99
CA PRO A 260 23.85 -0.91 -4.45
C PRO A 260 24.92 -0.06 -5.13
N SER A 261 25.24 1.11 -4.59
CA SER A 261 26.25 2.03 -5.16
C SER A 261 27.67 1.46 -5.16
N LEU A 262 27.92 0.36 -4.41
CA LEU A 262 29.22 -0.32 -4.38
C LEU A 262 29.39 -1.37 -5.49
N SER A 263 28.35 -1.65 -6.24
CA SER A 263 28.42 -2.54 -7.39
C SER A 263 29.29 -1.95 -8.49
N SER A 264 29.97 -2.80 -9.25
CA SER A 264 30.80 -2.31 -10.35
C SER A 264 29.95 -1.66 -11.43
N GLN A 265 30.52 -0.65 -12.10
CA GLN A 265 29.83 0.03 -13.20
C GLN A 265 29.46 -0.95 -14.31
N ILE A 266 30.32 -1.91 -14.62
CA ILE A 266 30.09 -2.93 -15.65
C ILE A 266 28.87 -3.79 -15.31
N LEU A 267 28.74 -4.21 -14.04
CA LEU A 267 27.58 -5.02 -13.61
C LEU A 267 26.29 -4.21 -13.62
N MET A 268 26.37 -2.93 -13.27
CA MET A 268 25.22 -2.02 -13.33
C MET A 268 24.75 -1.79 -14.79
N GLU A 269 25.67 -1.64 -15.72
CA GLU A 269 25.35 -1.53 -17.16
C GLU A 269 24.72 -2.80 -17.70
N GLU A 270 25.18 -3.96 -17.26
CA GLU A 270 24.59 -5.25 -17.60
C GLU A 270 23.16 -5.37 -17.06
N LEU A 271 22.94 -4.95 -15.80
CA LEU A 271 21.59 -4.93 -15.21
C LEU A 271 20.64 -4.03 -16.02
N ILE A 272 21.09 -2.85 -16.44
CA ILE A 272 20.30 -1.96 -17.31
C ILE A 272 19.93 -2.67 -18.62
N SER A 273 20.87 -3.36 -19.24
CA SER A 273 20.63 -4.12 -20.47
C SER A 273 19.61 -5.24 -20.27
N GLU A 274 19.76 -6.02 -19.20
CA GLU A 274 18.86 -7.10 -18.84
C GLU A 274 17.43 -6.62 -18.59
N ILE A 275 17.27 -5.56 -17.78
CA ILE A 275 15.96 -4.98 -17.51
C ILE A 275 15.32 -4.44 -18.81
N ASN A 276 16.09 -3.75 -19.66
CA ASN A 276 15.57 -3.22 -20.92
C ASN A 276 15.14 -4.33 -21.91
N SER A 277 15.76 -5.51 -21.84
CA SER A 277 15.38 -6.65 -22.69
C SER A 277 14.01 -7.26 -22.37
N ILE A 278 13.45 -6.98 -21.18
CA ILE A 278 12.12 -7.45 -20.79
C ILE A 278 11.05 -6.62 -21.48
N GLN A 279 10.11 -7.28 -22.18
CA GLN A 279 9.11 -6.63 -23.05
C GLN A 279 7.77 -6.32 -22.38
N ILE A 280 7.56 -6.73 -21.10
CA ILE A 280 6.35 -6.40 -20.35
C ILE A 280 6.53 -5.09 -19.55
N LYS A 281 5.44 -4.58 -18.95
CA LYS A 281 5.48 -3.39 -18.10
C LYS A 281 6.47 -3.59 -16.95
N LYS A 282 7.24 -2.56 -16.64
CA LYS A 282 8.23 -2.61 -15.56
C LYS A 282 8.30 -1.28 -14.82
N SER A 283 8.50 -1.36 -13.52
CA SER A 283 8.89 -0.25 -12.65
C SER A 283 10.19 -0.59 -11.94
N ILE A 284 10.89 0.41 -11.48
CA ILE A 284 12.17 0.25 -10.80
C ILE A 284 12.18 1.15 -9.59
N ASP A 285 12.47 0.56 -8.44
CA ASP A 285 12.69 1.24 -7.18
C ASP A 285 14.11 0.97 -6.68
N ILE A 286 14.67 1.87 -5.89
CA ILE A 286 16.02 1.74 -5.37
C ILE A 286 16.01 1.95 -3.86
N ILE A 287 16.63 1.05 -3.11
CA ILE A 287 16.89 1.20 -1.67
C ILE A 287 18.40 1.33 -1.47
N SER A 288 18.83 2.46 -0.93
CA SER A 288 20.25 2.81 -0.74
C SER A 288 20.46 3.54 0.59
N ASN A 289 21.69 3.57 1.08
CA ASN A 289 22.04 4.46 2.18
C ASN A 289 22.20 5.93 1.73
N GLY A 290 22.26 6.19 0.42
CA GLY A 290 22.30 7.52 -0.17
C GLY A 290 23.64 8.25 -0.07
N TYR A 291 24.66 7.64 0.51
CA TYR A 291 25.94 8.28 0.76
C TYR A 291 26.78 8.49 -0.50
N ILE A 292 26.72 7.53 -1.41
CA ILE A 292 27.41 7.57 -2.72
C ILE A 292 26.37 7.37 -3.81
N ILE A 293 26.43 8.18 -4.85
CA ILE A 293 25.78 7.89 -6.13
C ILE A 293 26.91 7.59 -7.12
N SER A 294 27.16 6.29 -7.33
CA SER A 294 28.19 5.86 -8.27
C SER A 294 27.80 6.17 -9.72
N PRO A 295 28.75 6.33 -10.64
CA PRO A 295 28.44 6.55 -12.06
C PRO A 295 27.53 5.47 -12.65
N GLY A 296 27.66 4.22 -12.19
CA GLY A 296 26.77 3.12 -12.61
C GLY A 296 25.34 3.31 -12.12
N LEU A 297 25.15 3.72 -10.86
CA LEU A 297 23.84 3.97 -10.29
C LEU A 297 23.17 5.19 -10.95
N GLU A 298 23.92 6.29 -11.15
CA GLU A 298 23.41 7.48 -11.86
C GLU A 298 23.00 7.14 -13.30
N LYS A 299 23.78 6.32 -14.00
CA LYS A 299 23.45 5.82 -15.34
C LYS A 299 22.18 4.99 -15.32
N LEU A 300 21.98 4.13 -14.30
CA LEU A 300 20.76 3.36 -14.14
C LEU A 300 19.56 4.29 -13.97
N MET A 301 19.64 5.26 -13.03
CA MET A 301 18.55 6.21 -12.77
C MET A 301 18.21 7.07 -14.00
N THR A 302 19.20 7.39 -14.84
CA THR A 302 19.01 8.17 -16.07
C THR A 302 18.41 7.33 -17.22
N LYS A 303 18.79 6.05 -17.31
CA LYS A 303 18.38 5.16 -18.43
C LYS A 303 17.08 4.41 -18.19
N LEU A 304 16.73 4.23 -16.92
CA LEU A 304 15.52 3.54 -16.51
C LEU A 304 14.64 4.55 -15.75
N LYS A 305 13.33 4.45 -15.95
CA LYS A 305 12.38 5.28 -15.21
C LYS A 305 12.28 4.76 -13.77
N VAL A 306 12.94 5.43 -12.83
CA VAL A 306 12.91 5.08 -11.41
C VAL A 306 11.69 5.71 -10.75
N GLY A 307 10.84 4.88 -10.15
CA GLY A 307 9.66 5.31 -9.39
C GLY A 307 10.08 5.92 -8.07
N SER A 308 10.69 5.13 -7.18
CA SER A 308 11.13 5.61 -5.87
C SER A 308 12.61 5.38 -5.62
N TYR A 309 13.22 6.35 -4.91
CA TYR A 309 14.56 6.26 -4.36
C TYR A 309 14.47 6.37 -2.85
N GLN A 310 14.56 5.22 -2.16
CA GLN A 310 14.53 5.18 -0.70
C GLN A 310 15.92 5.36 -0.13
N ILE A 311 16.06 6.36 0.74
CA ILE A 311 17.26 6.61 1.54
C ILE A 311 16.92 6.55 3.03
N THR A 312 17.93 6.46 3.90
CA THR A 312 17.70 6.41 5.34
C THR A 312 18.37 7.56 6.06
N LEU A 313 17.59 8.32 6.84
CA LEU A 313 18.07 9.36 7.75
C LEU A 313 17.45 9.14 9.13
N ASP A 314 18.26 8.85 10.16
CA ASP A 314 17.77 8.43 11.48
C ASP A 314 17.83 9.53 12.56
N GLY A 315 17.94 10.80 12.15
CA GLY A 315 17.96 11.95 13.05
C GLY A 315 18.72 13.14 12.45
N PRO A 316 18.79 14.27 13.16
CA PRO A 316 19.69 15.36 12.78
C PRO A 316 21.14 14.87 12.73
N LYS A 317 21.99 15.66 12.09
CA LYS A 317 23.39 15.29 11.76
C LYS A 317 24.11 14.55 12.89
N ASP A 318 24.13 15.11 14.09
CA ASP A 318 24.90 14.56 15.22
C ASP A 318 24.34 13.24 15.77
N VAL A 319 23.03 13.01 15.63
CA VAL A 319 22.37 11.75 15.99
C VAL A 319 22.56 10.72 14.89
N HIS A 320 22.29 11.11 13.65
CA HIS A 320 22.44 10.24 12.47
C HIS A 320 23.86 9.68 12.35
N ASP A 321 24.88 10.54 12.43
CA ASP A 321 26.29 10.16 12.25
C ASP A 321 26.79 9.20 13.34
N LYS A 322 26.17 9.19 14.53
CA LYS A 322 26.46 8.22 15.60
C LYS A 322 25.84 6.85 15.34
N ILE A 323 24.64 6.81 14.73
CA ILE A 323 23.88 5.58 14.48
C ILE A 323 24.36 4.92 13.18
N ARG A 324 24.56 5.71 12.12
CA ARG A 324 24.87 5.23 10.76
C ARG A 324 26.30 5.59 10.38
N LYS A 325 27.22 4.92 11.05
CA LYS A 325 28.67 5.15 10.91
C LYS A 325 29.22 4.65 9.57
N LEU A 326 30.16 5.36 9.00
CA LEU A 326 30.93 4.92 7.86
C LEU A 326 31.94 3.83 8.28
N LYS A 327 32.02 2.75 7.51
CA LYS A 327 32.98 1.64 7.76
C LYS A 327 34.41 2.15 7.57
N GLY A 328 35.25 1.99 8.60
CA GLY A 328 36.67 2.36 8.55
C GLY A 328 36.95 3.87 8.50
N GLY A 329 35.93 4.73 8.70
CA GLY A 329 36.08 6.17 8.47
C GLY A 329 35.87 7.05 9.70
N ALA A 330 36.68 8.12 9.79
CA ALA A 330 36.34 9.30 10.55
C ALA A 330 35.56 10.24 9.61
N GLY A 331 34.28 10.51 9.94
CA GLY A 331 33.48 11.47 9.19
C GLY A 331 32.00 11.15 9.27
N GLY A 332 31.17 12.20 9.22
CA GLY A 332 29.72 12.07 9.21
C GLY A 332 29.20 11.66 7.82
N THR A 333 28.05 11.04 7.82
CA THR A 333 27.39 10.56 6.60
C THR A 333 26.22 11.45 6.18
N PHE A 334 25.62 12.18 7.13
CA PHE A 334 24.41 12.97 6.95
C PHE A 334 24.50 14.00 5.81
N GLU A 335 25.53 14.85 5.80
CA GLU A 335 25.64 15.94 4.83
C GLU A 335 25.79 15.42 3.38
N ASN A 336 26.51 14.31 3.21
CA ASN A 336 26.65 13.68 1.89
C ASN A 336 25.32 13.12 1.40
N ILE A 337 24.55 12.46 2.28
CA ILE A 337 23.23 11.91 1.94
C ILE A 337 22.27 13.03 1.54
N VAL A 338 22.20 14.12 2.32
CA VAL A 338 21.32 15.26 2.02
C VAL A 338 21.74 15.94 0.71
N ARG A 339 23.04 16.11 0.46
CA ARG A 339 23.53 16.66 -0.82
C ARG A 339 23.14 15.79 -2.00
N ASN A 340 23.34 14.48 -1.90
CA ASN A 340 22.99 13.52 -2.95
C ASN A 340 21.48 13.47 -3.20
N MET A 341 20.68 13.49 -2.15
CA MET A 341 19.22 13.57 -2.24
C MET A 341 18.78 14.83 -3.01
N LYS A 342 19.35 16.01 -2.69
CA LYS A 342 19.06 17.24 -3.44
C LYS A 342 19.44 17.13 -4.92
N MET A 343 20.56 16.50 -5.22
CA MET A 343 21.01 16.28 -6.60
C MET A 343 20.00 15.38 -7.34
N VAL A 344 19.56 14.29 -6.72
CA VAL A 344 18.56 13.36 -7.29
C VAL A 344 17.25 14.09 -7.59
N LEU A 345 16.74 14.89 -6.63
CA LEU A 345 15.51 15.67 -6.78
C LEU A 345 15.65 16.75 -7.87
N SER A 346 16.75 17.52 -7.85
CA SER A 346 16.97 18.61 -8.81
C SER A 346 17.12 18.12 -10.24
N ASN A 347 17.72 16.94 -10.44
CA ASN A 347 17.88 16.31 -11.75
C ASN A 347 16.71 15.39 -12.14
N ARG A 348 15.68 15.27 -11.29
CA ARG A 348 14.52 14.40 -11.50
C ARG A 348 14.90 12.97 -11.87
N LEU A 349 15.86 12.39 -11.13
CA LEU A 349 16.36 11.05 -11.39
C LEU A 349 15.42 9.95 -10.88
N CYS A 350 14.38 10.32 -10.13
CA CYS A 350 13.26 9.45 -9.71
C CYS A 350 11.97 10.29 -9.61
N GLU A 351 10.81 9.62 -9.51
CA GLU A 351 9.54 10.30 -9.33
C GLU A 351 9.34 10.77 -7.88
N GLU A 352 9.78 9.95 -6.91
CA GLU A 352 9.64 10.21 -5.47
C GLU A 352 10.91 9.80 -4.71
N VAL A 353 11.28 10.58 -3.70
CA VAL A 353 12.29 10.20 -2.71
C VAL A 353 11.59 9.76 -1.43
N ILE A 354 11.87 8.54 -0.99
CA ILE A 354 11.38 8.03 0.29
C ILE A 354 12.48 8.20 1.34
N ILE A 355 12.22 9.01 2.35
CA ILE A 355 13.12 9.11 3.51
C ILE A 355 12.64 8.12 4.56
N ARG A 356 13.33 7.00 4.68
CA ARG A 356 13.14 6.04 5.76
C ARG A 356 13.77 6.57 7.04
N ILE A 357 13.01 6.59 8.13
CA ILE A 357 13.48 6.96 9.47
C ILE A 357 13.25 5.76 10.39
N ASN A 358 14.33 5.11 10.83
CA ASN A 358 14.23 4.00 11.76
C ASN A 358 14.21 4.55 13.19
N CYS A 359 13.02 4.56 13.78
CA CYS A 359 12.76 5.14 15.10
C CYS A 359 13.16 4.19 16.21
N SER A 360 13.94 4.69 17.16
CA SER A 360 14.39 4.01 18.37
C SER A 360 14.37 4.97 19.57
N ARG A 361 14.60 4.47 20.78
CA ARG A 361 14.78 5.34 21.96
C ARG A 361 15.94 6.32 21.81
N LEU A 362 16.93 5.99 20.99
CA LEU A 362 18.13 6.82 20.82
C LEU A 362 17.88 8.08 19.96
N ASN A 363 16.80 8.08 19.16
CA ASN A 363 16.59 9.17 18.20
C ASN A 363 15.17 9.75 18.19
N ILE A 364 14.19 9.08 18.80
CA ILE A 364 12.77 9.43 18.64
C ILE A 364 12.46 10.87 19.05
N ASP A 365 13.14 11.39 20.08
CA ASP A 365 12.97 12.76 20.56
C ASP A 365 13.61 13.81 19.61
N GLU A 366 14.57 13.39 18.79
CA GLU A 366 15.31 14.27 17.86
C GLU A 366 14.74 14.26 16.43
N ILE A 367 13.83 13.34 16.09
CA ILE A 367 13.23 13.27 14.75
C ILE A 367 12.49 14.55 14.37
N PRO A 368 11.75 15.26 15.25
CA PRO A 368 11.17 16.55 14.91
C PRO A 368 12.20 17.58 14.43
N ASN A 369 13.40 17.61 15.05
CA ASN A 369 14.51 18.49 14.64
C ASN A 369 15.05 18.11 13.25
N LEU A 370 15.12 16.80 12.93
CA LEU A 370 15.44 16.34 11.58
C LEU A 370 14.42 16.87 10.55
N LEU A 371 13.13 16.74 10.84
CA LEU A 371 12.07 17.18 9.92
C LEU A 371 12.10 18.70 9.70
N ILE A 372 12.41 19.48 10.73
CA ILE A 372 12.60 20.94 10.63
C ILE A 372 13.79 21.26 9.71
N ASP A 373 14.95 20.61 9.93
CA ASP A 373 16.16 20.80 9.11
C ASP A 373 15.90 20.42 7.65
N LEU A 374 15.26 19.28 7.40
CA LEU A 374 14.90 18.84 6.04
C LEU A 374 13.95 19.82 5.36
N ARG A 375 12.92 20.30 6.05
CA ARG A 375 11.99 21.30 5.52
C ARG A 375 12.71 22.57 5.09
N GLN A 376 13.63 23.07 5.93
CA GLN A 376 14.42 24.27 5.61
C GLN A 376 15.34 24.05 4.41
N ARG A 377 15.95 22.88 4.30
CA ARG A 377 16.91 22.56 3.23
C ARG A 377 16.27 22.26 1.89
N LEU A 378 15.03 21.71 1.88
CA LEU A 378 14.39 21.18 0.68
C LEU A 378 13.34 22.12 0.08
N GLY A 379 12.74 22.98 0.88
CA GLY A 379 11.82 24.02 0.40
C GLY A 379 10.67 23.47 -0.44
N SER A 380 10.56 23.91 -1.69
CA SER A 380 9.49 23.48 -2.61
C SER A 380 9.60 22.03 -3.10
N GLN A 381 10.68 21.32 -2.81
CA GLN A 381 10.86 19.91 -3.23
C GLN A 381 10.13 18.91 -2.33
N LEU A 382 9.48 19.37 -1.25
CA LEU A 382 8.79 18.50 -0.27
C LEU A 382 7.66 17.67 -0.88
N GLU A 383 7.02 18.14 -1.92
CA GLU A 383 5.94 17.42 -2.63
C GLU A 383 6.41 16.08 -3.25
N HIS A 384 7.71 15.95 -3.54
CA HIS A 384 8.33 14.74 -4.06
C HIS A 384 8.95 13.86 -2.96
N ILE A 385 8.68 14.16 -1.69
CA ILE A 385 9.26 13.46 -0.55
C ILE A 385 8.18 12.77 0.25
N PHE A 386 8.39 11.48 0.47
CA PHE A 386 7.59 10.65 1.36
C PHE A 386 8.40 10.27 2.60
N ILE A 387 7.86 10.51 3.79
CA ILE A 387 8.46 10.06 5.04
C ILE A 387 7.91 8.68 5.41
N SER A 388 8.81 7.71 5.55
CA SER A 388 8.49 6.36 6.01
C SER A 388 9.08 6.12 7.39
N PHE A 389 8.26 6.13 8.42
CA PHE A 389 8.68 5.78 9.76
C PHE A 389 8.69 4.27 9.97
N GLY A 390 9.76 3.73 10.57
CA GLY A 390 9.85 2.35 10.99
C GLY A 390 10.27 2.26 12.45
N LEU A 391 9.55 1.47 13.24
CA LEU A 391 9.96 1.17 14.60
C LEU A 391 11.05 0.09 14.60
N LEU A 392 12.10 0.31 15.35
CA LEU A 392 13.04 -0.75 15.71
C LEU A 392 12.38 -1.62 16.80
N SER A 393 11.74 -2.70 16.35
CA SER A 393 11.04 -3.67 17.20
C SER A 393 11.92 -4.90 17.49
N TYR A 394 11.42 -5.78 18.34
CA TYR A 394 12.02 -7.10 18.58
C TYR A 394 12.32 -7.83 17.27
N GLY A 395 13.48 -8.49 17.22
CA GLY A 395 13.79 -9.41 16.13
C GLY A 395 14.59 -8.85 14.96
N LEU A 396 15.23 -7.68 15.07
CA LEU A 396 16.07 -7.13 13.99
C LEU A 396 17.54 -7.55 14.05
N SER A 397 18.00 -8.21 15.10
CA SER A 397 19.34 -8.81 15.12
C SER A 397 19.27 -10.22 15.70
N PHE A 398 19.87 -11.18 15.01
CA PHE A 398 20.10 -12.51 15.54
C PHE A 398 21.10 -12.50 16.72
N ASN A 399 21.89 -11.45 16.87
CA ASN A 399 22.76 -11.23 18.00
C ASN A 399 22.18 -10.15 18.92
N SER A 400 21.97 -10.52 20.19
CA SER A 400 21.57 -9.62 21.27
C SER A 400 22.71 -8.66 21.62
N ASN A 401 22.94 -7.65 20.75
CA ASN A 401 23.83 -6.58 21.10
C ASN A 401 23.11 -5.68 22.12
N ILE A 402 23.68 -5.50 23.29
CA ILE A 402 23.10 -4.70 24.42
C ILE A 402 22.71 -3.29 23.95
N GLU A 403 23.43 -2.72 22.97
CA GLU A 403 23.06 -1.43 22.37
C GLU A 403 21.73 -1.50 21.58
N VAL A 404 21.45 -2.60 20.91
CA VAL A 404 20.19 -2.80 20.19
C VAL A 404 19.02 -3.02 21.16
N GLU A 405 19.23 -3.76 22.24
CA GLU A 405 18.21 -3.95 23.28
C GLU A 405 17.84 -2.64 23.98
N ASN A 406 18.83 -1.81 24.30
CA ASN A 406 18.61 -0.50 24.91
C ASN A 406 17.97 0.52 23.94
N SER A 407 17.99 0.27 22.63
CA SER A 407 17.39 1.13 21.63
C SER A 407 15.92 0.80 21.30
N LYS A 408 15.40 -0.33 21.81
CA LYS A 408 14.01 -0.75 21.56
C LYS A 408 13.01 0.25 22.12
N VAL A 409 11.98 0.52 21.31
CA VAL A 409 10.90 1.45 21.68
C VAL A 409 10.05 0.85 22.81
N GLN A 410 9.81 1.62 23.86
CA GLN A 410 8.93 1.28 24.98
C GLN A 410 7.55 1.93 24.81
N ASP A 411 6.62 1.61 25.70
CA ASP A 411 5.24 2.10 25.64
C ASP A 411 5.10 3.62 25.60
N ASP A 412 5.93 4.35 26.32
CA ASP A 412 5.91 5.83 26.30
C ASP A 412 6.46 6.40 24.98
N ASP A 413 7.37 5.68 24.34
CA ASP A 413 7.93 6.07 23.05
C ASP A 413 6.92 5.88 21.91
N VAL A 414 5.95 4.94 22.04
CA VAL A 414 4.89 4.73 21.05
C VAL A 414 4.04 5.98 20.88
N LYS A 415 3.74 6.70 21.96
CA LYS A 415 2.99 7.98 21.88
C LYS A 415 3.78 9.03 21.10
N LYS A 416 5.09 9.12 21.34
CA LYS A 416 5.98 10.02 20.59
C LYS A 416 6.03 9.62 19.12
N TYR A 417 6.17 8.32 18.83
CA TYR A 417 6.15 7.77 17.50
C TYR A 417 4.88 8.15 16.72
N CYS A 418 3.71 7.98 17.33
CA CYS A 418 2.43 8.34 16.69
C CYS A 418 2.35 9.85 16.37
N LYS A 419 2.89 10.71 17.23
CA LYS A 419 2.94 12.15 16.98
C LYS A 419 3.81 12.55 15.81
N LEU A 420 4.85 11.76 15.46
CA LEU A 420 5.72 12.04 14.34
C LEU A 420 4.96 12.10 13.01
N TYR A 421 3.91 11.30 12.84
CA TYR A 421 3.08 11.32 11.64
C TYR A 421 2.37 12.66 11.45
N LYS A 422 1.82 13.21 12.55
CA LYS A 422 1.22 14.56 12.52
C LYS A 422 2.26 15.63 12.25
N ILE A 423 3.40 15.60 12.94
CA ILE A 423 4.49 16.57 12.76
C ILE A 423 4.97 16.58 11.32
N ALA A 424 5.21 15.40 10.72
CA ALA A 424 5.64 15.31 9.33
C ALA A 424 4.60 15.91 8.37
N ARG A 425 3.32 15.60 8.57
CA ARG A 425 2.22 16.16 7.76
C ARG A 425 2.10 17.67 7.93
N ASP A 426 2.18 18.17 9.16
CA ASP A 426 2.07 19.60 9.46
C ASP A 426 3.26 20.39 8.86
N PHE A 427 4.40 19.74 8.67
CA PHE A 427 5.57 20.30 7.98
C PHE A 427 5.50 20.21 6.44
N GLY A 428 4.45 19.58 5.89
CA GLY A 428 4.20 19.49 4.45
C GLY A 428 4.84 18.27 3.78
N PHE A 429 5.32 17.27 4.54
CA PHE A 429 5.76 16.01 3.99
C PHE A 429 4.59 15.06 3.70
N ASN A 430 4.71 14.26 2.65
CA ASN A 430 3.85 13.12 2.46
C ASN A 430 4.19 12.04 3.50
N VAL A 431 3.18 11.49 4.14
CA VAL A 431 3.32 10.45 5.15
C VAL A 431 2.10 9.53 5.12
N ALA A 432 2.31 8.24 5.37
CA ALA A 432 1.21 7.29 5.47
C ALA A 432 0.29 7.62 6.65
N SER A 433 -0.96 7.22 6.56
CA SER A 433 -1.95 7.33 7.66
C SER A 433 -2.09 6.04 8.46
N LYS A 434 -1.10 5.15 8.35
CA LYS A 434 -1.11 3.83 8.97
C LYS A 434 0.29 3.37 9.32
N TYR A 435 0.36 2.48 10.29
CA TYR A 435 1.51 1.62 10.53
C TYR A 435 1.18 0.20 10.05
N CYS A 436 1.94 -0.26 9.09
CA CYS A 436 1.93 -1.65 8.67
C CYS A 436 3.33 -2.04 8.20
N ASP A 437 3.71 -3.28 8.43
CA ASP A 437 5.02 -3.79 7.98
C ASP A 437 5.09 -3.97 6.45
N SER A 438 3.94 -4.12 5.78
CA SER A 438 3.82 -4.16 4.31
C SER A 438 2.35 -4.32 3.89
N ASN A 439 1.99 -3.91 2.69
CA ASN A 439 0.65 -4.18 2.14
C ASN A 439 0.38 -5.68 1.93
N LEU A 440 1.41 -6.46 1.66
CA LEU A 440 1.46 -7.92 1.68
C LEU A 440 2.88 -8.29 2.06
N CYS A 441 3.03 -9.13 3.07
CA CYS A 441 4.36 -9.61 3.45
C CYS A 441 4.99 -10.37 2.28
N ILE A 442 6.14 -9.86 1.79
CA ILE A 442 6.92 -10.47 0.70
C ILE A 442 7.05 -12.00 0.87
N ASN A 443 7.22 -12.46 2.10
CA ASN A 443 7.36 -13.89 2.41
C ASN A 443 6.09 -14.69 2.11
N LYS A 444 4.93 -14.07 2.09
CA LYS A 444 3.61 -14.70 1.87
C LYS A 444 3.05 -14.45 0.47
N GLU A 445 3.60 -13.46 -0.23
CA GLU A 445 3.16 -13.09 -1.56
C GLU A 445 3.73 -14.05 -2.63
N LEU A 446 2.86 -14.49 -3.54
CA LEU A 446 3.29 -15.22 -4.73
C LEU A 446 3.98 -14.25 -5.70
N GLY A 447 5.14 -14.65 -6.23
CA GLY A 447 5.87 -13.82 -7.20
C GLY A 447 6.77 -12.75 -6.59
N CYS A 448 6.91 -12.69 -5.26
CA CYS A 448 7.94 -11.90 -4.60
C CYS A 448 9.22 -12.71 -4.43
N ILE A 449 10.30 -12.22 -5.01
CA ILE A 449 11.58 -12.92 -5.09
C ILE A 449 12.70 -11.94 -4.74
N ILE A 450 13.59 -12.33 -3.83
CA ILE A 450 14.82 -11.60 -3.55
C ILE A 450 15.98 -12.41 -4.10
N ILE A 451 16.78 -11.82 -4.96
CA ILE A 451 17.90 -12.42 -5.66
C ILE A 451 19.20 -11.86 -5.10
N GLY A 452 20.08 -12.71 -4.63
CA GLY A 452 21.41 -12.36 -4.14
C GLY A 452 22.54 -12.99 -4.96
N PRO A 453 23.81 -12.62 -4.66
CA PRO A 453 24.99 -13.31 -5.17
C PRO A 453 24.98 -14.81 -4.82
N ASN A 454 25.85 -15.59 -5.46
CA ASN A 454 26.04 -17.04 -5.24
C ASN A 454 24.79 -17.86 -5.55
N TYR A 455 23.94 -17.41 -6.52
CA TYR A 455 22.69 -18.07 -6.90
C TYR A 455 21.67 -18.23 -5.77
N ASN A 456 21.76 -17.42 -4.71
CA ASN A 456 20.87 -17.47 -3.55
C ASN A 456 19.58 -16.70 -3.80
N TYR A 457 18.47 -17.27 -3.34
CA TYR A 457 17.14 -16.65 -3.37
C TYR A 457 16.56 -16.62 -1.96
N TYR A 458 15.83 -15.53 -1.65
CA TYR A 458 15.27 -15.30 -0.32
C TYR A 458 13.81 -14.85 -0.42
N LYS A 459 13.01 -15.25 0.56
CA LYS A 459 11.60 -14.82 0.70
C LYS A 459 11.43 -13.57 1.54
N CYS A 460 12.42 -13.15 2.28
CA CYS A 460 12.33 -12.03 3.19
C CYS A 460 13.62 -11.22 3.19
N MET A 461 13.51 -9.89 3.26
CA MET A 461 14.67 -9.00 3.37
C MET A 461 15.49 -9.29 4.64
N LYS A 462 14.83 -9.64 5.75
CA LYS A 462 15.50 -10.01 7.01
C LYS A 462 16.30 -11.32 6.90
N ALA A 463 15.99 -12.16 5.91
CA ALA A 463 16.70 -13.40 5.64
C ALA A 463 17.89 -13.21 4.68
N PHE A 464 18.00 -12.04 4.05
CA PHE A 464 19.01 -11.77 3.04
C PHE A 464 20.43 -11.89 3.61
N GLY A 465 21.24 -12.72 2.96
CA GLY A 465 22.63 -12.99 3.33
C GLY A 465 22.83 -14.15 4.30
N TYR A 466 21.77 -14.70 4.90
CA TYR A 466 21.83 -15.91 5.72
C TYR A 466 21.68 -17.15 4.81
N GLU A 467 22.76 -17.89 4.61
CA GLU A 467 22.77 -19.03 3.68
C GLU A 467 21.76 -20.11 4.06
N GLU A 468 21.56 -20.35 5.36
CA GLU A 468 20.59 -21.32 5.90
C GLU A 468 19.12 -20.93 5.64
N LEU A 469 18.85 -19.66 5.32
CA LEU A 469 17.52 -19.13 4.97
C LEU A 469 17.35 -18.94 3.47
N SER A 470 18.38 -19.29 2.69
CA SER A 470 18.28 -19.28 1.23
C SER A 470 17.49 -20.49 0.72
N CYS A 471 16.92 -20.37 -0.46
CA CYS A 471 16.17 -21.44 -1.11
C CYS A 471 16.44 -21.46 -2.62
N SER A 472 15.96 -22.48 -3.29
CA SER A 472 16.03 -22.56 -4.76
C SER A 472 14.98 -21.65 -5.42
N PHE A 473 15.18 -21.33 -6.71
CA PHE A 473 14.20 -20.56 -7.49
C PHE A 473 12.83 -21.24 -7.57
N ASP A 474 12.78 -22.56 -7.56
CA ASP A 474 11.53 -23.30 -7.65
C ASP A 474 10.78 -23.36 -6.31
N GLU A 475 11.50 -23.32 -5.19
CA GLU A 475 10.90 -23.23 -3.85
C GLU A 475 10.36 -21.82 -3.57
N ILE A 476 11.05 -20.79 -4.03
CA ILE A 476 10.65 -19.40 -3.77
C ILE A 476 9.31 -19.05 -4.41
N LYS A 477 8.91 -19.74 -5.47
CA LYS A 477 7.61 -19.54 -6.15
C LYS A 477 6.42 -20.00 -5.30
N LYS A 478 6.64 -20.81 -4.26
CA LYS A 478 5.56 -21.33 -3.41
C LYS A 478 5.15 -20.30 -2.37
N SER A 479 3.85 -20.16 -2.14
CA SER A 479 3.34 -19.35 -1.04
C SER A 479 3.57 -20.04 0.30
N ASN A 480 3.99 -19.28 1.30
CA ASN A 480 4.09 -19.73 2.69
C ASN A 480 2.83 -19.39 3.50
N LEU A 481 1.70 -19.23 2.84
CA LEU A 481 0.44 -18.89 3.49
C LEU A 481 -0.03 -20.05 4.37
N ASN A 482 -0.21 -19.80 5.65
CA ASN A 482 -0.78 -20.76 6.60
C ASN A 482 -2.28 -20.49 6.81
N LEU A 483 -3.12 -21.35 6.25
CA LEU A 483 -4.58 -21.23 6.36
C LEU A 483 -5.10 -21.42 7.79
N GLU A 484 -4.38 -22.11 8.65
CA GLU A 484 -4.76 -22.24 10.07
C GLU A 484 -4.61 -20.91 10.82
N GLU A 485 -3.61 -20.12 10.48
CA GLU A 485 -3.46 -18.76 11.02
C GLU A 485 -4.61 -17.85 10.57
N LEU A 486 -5.11 -18.01 9.36
CA LEU A 486 -6.29 -17.29 8.89
C LEU A 486 -7.52 -17.58 9.75
N LYS A 487 -7.77 -18.86 10.05
CA LYS A 487 -8.87 -19.25 10.94
C LYS A 487 -8.78 -18.63 12.32
N LYS A 488 -7.56 -18.48 12.86
CA LYS A 488 -7.33 -17.78 14.13
C LYS A 488 -7.68 -16.29 14.02
N CYS A 489 -7.28 -15.61 12.95
CA CYS A 489 -7.61 -14.20 12.71
C CYS A 489 -9.13 -14.02 12.52
N GLU A 490 -9.79 -14.89 11.74
CA GLU A 490 -11.22 -14.88 11.52
C GLU A 490 -11.99 -15.11 12.83
N SER A 491 -11.60 -16.11 13.65
CA SER A 491 -12.25 -16.40 14.92
C SER A 491 -12.16 -15.26 15.93
N LYS A 492 -11.07 -14.47 15.87
CA LYS A 492 -10.86 -13.28 16.70
C LYS A 492 -11.46 -12.01 16.11
N LYS A 493 -11.99 -12.07 14.89
CA LYS A 493 -12.44 -10.89 14.13
C LYS A 493 -11.38 -9.79 14.09
N CYS A 494 -10.15 -10.18 13.68
CA CYS A 494 -8.99 -9.31 13.71
C CYS A 494 -9.10 -8.21 12.65
N GLU A 495 -9.37 -6.99 13.07
CA GLU A 495 -9.48 -5.82 12.19
C GLU A 495 -8.16 -5.42 11.53
N PHE A 496 -7.03 -5.88 12.04
CA PHE A 496 -5.70 -5.59 11.50
C PHE A 496 -5.17 -6.66 10.53
N LEU A 497 -5.98 -7.65 10.12
CA LEU A 497 -5.54 -8.62 9.11
C LEU A 497 -5.01 -7.95 7.83
N PRO A 498 -5.61 -6.88 7.28
CA PRO A 498 -5.08 -6.18 6.11
C PRO A 498 -3.71 -5.53 6.31
N TYR A 499 -3.36 -5.16 7.54
CA TYR A 499 -2.06 -4.56 7.87
C TYR A 499 -0.99 -5.59 8.24
N CYS A 500 -1.40 -6.69 8.85
CA CYS A 500 -0.50 -7.74 9.37
C CYS A 500 -0.31 -8.89 8.38
N PHE A 501 -1.35 -9.24 7.65
CA PHE A 501 -1.44 -10.40 6.76
C PHE A 501 -0.85 -11.69 7.38
N LEU A 502 -1.43 -12.09 8.52
CA LEU A 502 -1.15 -13.35 9.25
C LEU A 502 0.20 -13.38 9.99
N GLY A 503 0.71 -12.26 10.46
CA GLY A 503 1.89 -12.20 11.31
C GLY A 503 3.24 -12.27 10.57
N CYS A 504 4.33 -12.27 11.31
CA CYS A 504 5.69 -12.27 10.79
C CYS A 504 6.40 -13.58 11.08
N LEU A 505 6.83 -14.29 10.03
CA LEU A 505 7.59 -15.54 10.13
C LEU A 505 9.02 -15.30 10.62
N MET A 506 9.64 -14.18 10.19
CA MET A 506 11.02 -13.87 10.57
C MET A 506 11.14 -13.39 12.02
N ASP A 507 10.11 -12.72 12.55
CA ASP A 507 10.12 -12.35 13.97
C ASP A 507 10.00 -13.60 14.85
N ASP A 508 9.18 -14.58 14.45
CA ASP A 508 9.11 -15.88 15.12
C ASP A 508 10.42 -16.64 15.05
N TYR A 509 11.04 -16.68 13.86
CA TYR A 509 12.34 -17.31 13.68
C TYR A 509 13.41 -16.67 14.60
N THR A 510 13.42 -15.37 14.70
CA THR A 510 14.39 -14.65 15.52
C THR A 510 14.20 -14.91 17.02
N VAL A 511 12.94 -15.00 17.48
CA VAL A 511 12.63 -15.17 18.92
C VAL A 511 12.65 -16.64 19.36
N HIS A 512 12.12 -17.52 18.51
CA HIS A 512 11.86 -18.92 18.88
C HIS A 512 12.65 -19.95 18.05
N GLY A 513 13.35 -19.52 16.99
CA GLY A 513 14.02 -20.42 16.04
C GLY A 513 13.04 -21.21 15.15
N THR A 514 11.75 -20.81 15.10
CA THR A 514 10.71 -21.49 14.31
C THR A 514 10.13 -20.57 13.26
N MET A 515 9.53 -21.12 12.19
CA MET A 515 8.92 -20.36 11.10
C MET A 515 7.39 -20.33 11.23
N ASN A 516 6.88 -20.14 12.43
CA ASN A 516 5.47 -19.91 12.69
C ASN A 516 5.15 -18.42 12.57
N SER A 517 3.89 -18.07 12.37
CA SER A 517 3.51 -16.67 12.30
C SER A 517 3.39 -16.04 13.69
N MET A 518 4.19 -15.02 13.98
CA MET A 518 4.06 -14.24 15.22
C MET A 518 2.95 -13.19 15.05
N CYS A 519 1.92 -13.29 15.89
CA CYS A 519 0.81 -12.33 15.89
C CYS A 519 1.25 -10.98 16.49
N LYS A 520 0.98 -9.88 15.78
CA LYS A 520 1.32 -8.50 16.19
C LYS A 520 0.08 -7.66 16.53
N TYR A 521 -1.03 -8.29 16.90
CA TYR A 521 -2.31 -7.60 17.11
C TYR A 521 -2.21 -6.40 18.06
N ASP A 522 -1.67 -6.61 19.26
CA ASP A 522 -1.62 -5.55 20.29
C ASP A 522 -0.73 -4.37 19.87
N GLU A 523 0.40 -4.66 19.23
CA GLU A 523 1.30 -3.65 18.69
C GLU A 523 0.62 -2.83 17.58
N LEU A 524 0.02 -3.52 16.59
CA LEU A 524 -0.67 -2.87 15.49
C LEU A 524 -1.84 -2.01 15.96
N LYS A 525 -2.63 -2.52 16.90
CA LYS A 525 -3.76 -1.81 17.48
C LYS A 525 -3.30 -0.53 18.15
N LYS A 526 -2.38 -0.63 19.09
CA LYS A 526 -1.87 0.50 19.86
C LYS A 526 -1.30 1.60 18.96
N ILE A 527 -0.49 1.22 17.98
CA ILE A 527 0.17 2.18 17.10
C ILE A 527 -0.83 2.81 16.13
N ASN A 528 -1.70 2.02 15.48
CA ASN A 528 -2.63 2.57 14.50
C ASN A 528 -3.72 3.43 15.14
N GLU A 529 -4.24 3.05 16.30
CA GLU A 529 -5.15 3.90 17.07
C GLU A 529 -4.48 5.24 17.43
N GLY A 530 -3.22 5.20 17.87
CA GLY A 530 -2.44 6.40 18.19
C GLY A 530 -2.18 7.30 16.98
N ILE A 531 -1.78 6.74 15.82
CA ILE A 531 -1.56 7.51 14.58
C ILE A 531 -2.86 8.17 14.13
N VAL A 532 -3.96 7.41 14.08
CA VAL A 532 -5.27 7.93 13.67
C VAL A 532 -5.73 9.04 14.62
N TYR A 533 -5.56 8.85 15.93
CA TYR A 533 -5.84 9.89 16.92
C TYR A 533 -5.05 11.17 16.64
N GLU A 534 -3.73 11.09 16.46
CA GLU A 534 -2.87 12.26 16.25
C GLU A 534 -3.15 12.96 14.90
N LEU A 535 -3.48 12.21 13.85
CA LEU A 535 -3.73 12.77 12.53
C LEU A 535 -5.10 13.46 12.39
N TYR A 536 -6.12 13.03 13.14
CA TYR A 536 -7.51 13.43 12.87
C TYR A 536 -8.25 14.04 14.07
N LYS A 537 -7.61 14.15 15.27
CA LYS A 537 -8.18 14.83 16.45
C LYS A 537 -8.46 16.33 16.28
#